data_333225deb3a4db59e8f2b1d5a6428466
#
_entry.id   333225deb3a4db59e8f2b1d5a6428466
#
_cell.length_a   1.000
_cell.length_b   1.000
_cell.length_c   1.000
_cell.angle_alpha   90.00
_cell.angle_beta   90.00
_cell.angle_gamma   90.00
#
_symmetry.space_group_name_H-M   'P 1'
#
loop_
_entity.id
_entity.type
_entity.pdbx_description
1 polymer ?
#
loop_
_entity_poly.entity_id
_entity_poly.type
_entity_poly.pdbx_seq_one_letter_code
_entity_poly.pdbx_strand_id
1 'polypeptide(L)'
;MAIFEGNGTMTVPDTGEIINMTNNGTAIGSLVPQANNTVISYGRENVFSVDDGDTSAITFFEIIQYDHTTLQGRGVVTAVFDANATGSLAPFNGMLVVGIHEEDPSTQTVTIRLWQWQGGIPLPQP
;
A
#
# COMPACT_ATOMS: atom_id res chain seq x y z
N MET A 1 1.24 -11.75 -13.23
CA MET A 1 1.09 -10.31 -12.94
C MET A 1 -0.37 -9.98 -12.77
N ALA A 2 -0.71 -9.25 -11.75
CA ALA A 2 -2.05 -8.75 -11.52
C ALA A 2 -2.12 -7.25 -11.82
N ILE A 3 -3.24 -6.80 -12.38
CA ILE A 3 -3.55 -5.39 -12.57
C ILE A 3 -4.66 -5.07 -11.58
N PHE A 4 -4.53 -3.97 -10.86
CA PHE A 4 -5.52 -3.57 -9.86
C PHE A 4 -5.83 -2.09 -9.94
N GLU A 5 -7.01 -1.72 -9.45
CA GLU A 5 -7.43 -0.34 -9.28
C GLU A 5 -8.27 -0.22 -8.01
N GLY A 6 -8.35 0.97 -7.46
CA GLY A 6 -9.11 1.21 -6.25
C GLY A 6 -9.30 2.68 -5.97
N ASN A 7 -9.89 2.94 -4.80
CA ASN A 7 -10.09 4.29 -4.29
C ASN A 7 -9.96 4.30 -2.78
N GLY A 8 -9.83 5.47 -2.22
CA GLY A 8 -9.70 5.64 -0.79
C GLY A 8 -9.45 7.08 -0.38
N THR A 9 -8.90 7.23 0.80
CA THR A 9 -8.54 8.53 1.36
C THR A 9 -7.12 8.51 1.87
N MET A 10 -6.49 9.67 1.85
CA MET A 10 -5.17 9.92 2.42
C MET A 10 -5.28 11.13 3.35
N THR A 11 -4.65 11.03 4.51
CA THR A 11 -4.62 12.14 5.47
C THR A 11 -3.23 12.77 5.47
N VAL A 12 -3.17 14.07 5.23
CA VAL A 12 -1.91 14.82 5.28
C VAL A 12 -1.44 14.90 6.73
N PRO A 13 -0.24 14.41 7.06
CA PRO A 13 0.19 14.26 8.46
C PRO A 13 0.18 15.56 9.28
N ASP A 14 0.63 16.66 8.69
CA ASP A 14 0.84 17.90 9.44
C ASP A 14 -0.44 18.73 9.59
N THR A 15 -1.37 18.59 8.66
CA THR A 15 -2.59 19.43 8.63
C THR A 15 -3.86 18.68 8.96
N GLY A 16 -3.86 17.34 8.84
CA GLY A 16 -5.07 16.52 8.97
C GLY A 16 -6.03 16.64 7.78
N GLU A 17 -5.62 17.34 6.72
CA GLU A 17 -6.43 17.43 5.50
C GLU A 17 -6.65 16.03 4.91
N ILE A 18 -7.88 15.75 4.49
CA ILE A 18 -8.26 14.50 3.86
C ILE A 18 -8.31 14.68 2.36
N ILE A 19 -7.57 13.84 1.65
CA ILE A 19 -7.52 13.83 0.19
C ILE A 19 -8.22 12.56 -0.29
N ASN A 20 -9.24 12.71 -1.13
CA ASN A 20 -9.84 11.59 -1.83
C ASN A 20 -8.93 11.18 -2.98
N MET A 21 -8.69 9.88 -3.12
CA MET A 21 -7.75 9.36 -4.09
C MET A 21 -8.30 8.17 -4.85
N THR A 22 -7.78 7.99 -6.04
CA THR A 22 -7.88 6.74 -6.79
C THR A 22 -6.48 6.19 -7.05
N ASN A 23 -6.40 4.91 -7.27
CA ASN A 23 -5.12 4.27 -7.57
C ASN A 23 -5.28 3.19 -8.62
N ASN A 24 -4.19 2.93 -9.33
CA ASN A 24 -4.06 1.77 -10.20
C ASN A 24 -2.61 1.30 -10.21
N GLY A 25 -2.43 0.03 -10.45
CA GLY A 25 -1.08 -0.50 -10.46
C GLY A 25 -0.99 -1.93 -10.92
N THR A 26 0.20 -2.46 -10.78
CA THR A 26 0.52 -3.84 -11.11
C THR A 26 1.27 -4.49 -9.96
N ALA A 27 1.02 -5.77 -9.78
CA ALA A 27 1.67 -6.59 -8.78
C ALA A 27 2.15 -7.90 -9.38
N ILE A 28 3.29 -8.37 -8.89
CA ILE A 28 3.79 -9.71 -9.18
C ILE A 28 3.74 -10.47 -7.86
N GLY A 29 3.04 -11.62 -7.88
CA GLY A 29 2.91 -12.48 -6.70
C GLY A 29 3.52 -13.85 -6.95
N SER A 30 3.99 -14.46 -5.88
CA SER A 30 4.46 -15.83 -5.91
C SER A 30 4.22 -16.53 -4.57
N LEU A 31 3.98 -17.83 -4.65
CA LEU A 31 3.87 -18.65 -3.44
C LEU A 31 5.22 -18.79 -2.77
N VAL A 32 5.24 -18.69 -1.45
CA VAL A 32 6.43 -18.94 -0.67
C VAL A 32 6.62 -20.45 -0.53
N PRO A 33 7.74 -21.01 -0.99
CA PRO A 33 7.99 -22.45 -0.84
C PRO A 33 7.95 -22.86 0.63
N GLN A 34 7.27 -23.98 0.92
CA GLN A 34 7.16 -24.56 2.25
C GLN A 34 6.47 -23.67 3.30
N ALA A 35 5.83 -22.60 2.87
CA ALA A 35 4.98 -21.77 3.72
C ALA A 35 3.57 -21.80 3.15
N ASN A 36 2.79 -22.77 3.59
CA ASN A 36 1.47 -23.05 3.05
C ASN A 36 0.59 -21.80 3.02
N ASN A 37 -0.07 -21.58 1.86
CA ASN A 37 -1.02 -20.50 1.69
C ASN A 37 -0.42 -19.11 1.91
N THR A 38 0.88 -18.95 1.72
CA THR A 38 1.56 -17.67 1.86
C THR A 38 2.03 -17.17 0.50
N VAL A 39 1.71 -15.92 0.20
CA VAL A 39 2.07 -15.25 -1.05
C VAL A 39 2.90 -14.03 -0.73
N ILE A 40 3.99 -13.85 -1.46
CA ILE A 40 4.71 -12.58 -1.52
C ILE A 40 4.23 -11.85 -2.77
N SER A 41 3.88 -10.59 -2.62
CA SER A 41 3.46 -9.73 -3.73
C SER A 41 4.21 -8.41 -3.66
N TYR A 42 4.62 -7.89 -4.80
CA TYR A 42 5.31 -6.61 -4.89
C TYR A 42 4.96 -5.91 -6.20
N GLY A 43 5.06 -4.60 -6.20
CA GLY A 43 4.77 -3.85 -7.40
C GLY A 43 4.81 -2.35 -7.20
N ARG A 44 4.17 -1.66 -8.13
CA ARG A 44 4.05 -0.21 -8.13
C ARG A 44 2.62 0.18 -8.43
N GLU A 45 2.20 1.27 -7.82
CA GLU A 45 0.90 1.87 -8.13
C GLU A 45 1.03 3.37 -8.32
N ASN A 46 0.15 3.90 -9.14
CA ASN A 46 -0.05 5.33 -9.30
C ASN A 46 -1.19 5.76 -8.39
N VAL A 47 -1.04 6.91 -7.76
CA VAL A 47 -2.05 7.52 -6.90
C VAL A 47 -2.43 8.87 -7.50
N PHE A 48 -3.74 9.13 -7.56
CA PHE A 48 -4.29 10.34 -8.14
C PHE A 48 -5.18 11.02 -7.10
N SER A 49 -4.96 12.30 -6.87
CA SER A 49 -5.91 13.11 -6.11
C SER A 49 -7.14 13.36 -6.96
N VAL A 50 -8.33 13.03 -6.43
CA VAL A 50 -9.59 13.20 -7.15
C VAL A 50 -9.88 14.67 -7.44
N ASP A 51 -9.58 15.56 -6.48
CA ASP A 51 -9.99 16.95 -6.57
C ASP A 51 -9.16 17.78 -7.56
N ASP A 52 -7.85 17.53 -7.63
CA ASP A 52 -6.94 18.34 -8.45
C ASP A 52 -6.16 17.55 -9.50
N GLY A 53 -6.26 16.23 -9.50
CA GLY A 53 -5.57 15.39 -10.47
C GLY A 53 -4.06 15.25 -10.24
N ASP A 54 -3.53 15.76 -9.14
CA ASP A 54 -2.13 15.57 -8.79
C ASP A 54 -1.81 14.08 -8.64
N THR A 55 -0.60 13.70 -8.96
CA THR A 55 -0.18 12.30 -9.02
C THR A 55 1.04 12.04 -8.17
N SER A 56 1.11 10.82 -7.65
CA SER A 56 2.29 10.24 -7.03
C SER A 56 2.38 8.77 -7.42
N ALA A 57 3.42 8.11 -6.99
CA ALA A 57 3.58 6.68 -7.18
C ALA A 57 4.09 6.04 -5.91
N ILE A 58 3.74 4.80 -5.72
CA ILE A 58 4.10 4.00 -4.54
C ILE A 58 4.74 2.71 -5.02
N THR A 59 5.85 2.35 -4.40
CA THR A 59 6.45 1.03 -4.53
C THR A 59 6.10 0.24 -3.28
N PHE A 60 5.54 -0.95 -3.45
CA PHE A 60 5.07 -1.75 -2.32
C PHE A 60 5.61 -3.17 -2.34
N PHE A 61 5.62 -3.76 -1.15
CA PHE A 61 5.91 -5.16 -0.91
C PHE A 61 4.97 -5.66 0.19
N GLU A 62 4.38 -6.84 -0.02
CA GLU A 62 3.46 -7.41 0.95
C GLU A 62 3.62 -8.92 1.06
N ILE A 63 3.27 -9.45 2.23
CA ILE A 63 3.20 -10.89 2.49
C ILE A 63 1.79 -11.16 2.99
N ILE A 64 1.08 -12.06 2.31
CA ILE A 64 -0.31 -12.37 2.59
C ILE A 64 -0.44 -13.86 2.88
N GLN A 65 -1.12 -14.19 3.97
CA GLN A 65 -1.49 -15.56 4.29
C GLN A 65 -2.98 -15.76 4.06
N TYR A 66 -3.33 -16.85 3.43
CA TYR A 66 -4.72 -17.21 3.12
C TYR A 66 -5.19 -18.37 3.99
N ASP A 67 -6.41 -18.27 4.50
CA ASP A 67 -7.08 -19.40 5.12
C ASP A 67 -7.48 -20.39 4.02
N HIS A 68 -7.04 -21.65 4.15
CA HIS A 68 -7.26 -22.64 3.10
C HIS A 68 -8.73 -23.10 3.00
N THR A 69 -9.55 -22.82 4.01
CA THR A 69 -10.98 -23.16 4.02
C THR A 69 -11.83 -22.01 3.49
N THR A 70 -11.64 -20.81 4.03
CA THR A 70 -12.45 -19.65 3.68
C THR A 70 -11.88 -18.82 2.53
N LEU A 71 -10.59 -19.00 2.22
CA LEU A 71 -9.81 -18.21 1.27
C LEU A 71 -9.69 -16.74 1.65
N GLN A 72 -10.06 -16.37 2.87
CA GLN A 72 -9.76 -15.06 3.40
C GLN A 72 -8.26 -14.85 3.49
N GLY A 73 -7.80 -13.68 3.07
CA GLY A 73 -6.39 -13.31 3.09
C GLY A 73 -6.13 -12.21 4.09
N ARG A 74 -5.01 -12.28 4.77
CA ARG A 74 -4.54 -11.22 5.65
C ARG A 74 -3.03 -11.14 5.60
N GLY A 75 -2.52 -9.92 5.48
CA GLY A 75 -1.10 -9.73 5.35
C GLY A 75 -0.59 -8.40 5.85
N VAL A 76 0.71 -8.27 5.74
CA VAL A 76 1.43 -7.05 6.09
C VAL A 76 1.95 -6.38 4.83
N VAL A 77 1.92 -5.05 4.81
CA VAL A 77 2.35 -4.24 3.68
C VAL A 77 3.42 -3.27 4.14
N THR A 78 4.45 -3.11 3.32
CA THR A 78 5.39 -2.01 3.42
C THR A 78 5.42 -1.29 2.09
N ALA A 79 5.50 0.03 2.12
CA ALA A 79 5.52 0.80 0.90
C ALA A 79 6.25 2.13 1.09
N VAL A 80 6.67 2.71 -0.01
CA VAL A 80 7.32 4.01 -0.02
C VAL A 80 6.78 4.84 -1.17
N PHE A 81 6.48 6.09 -0.87
CA PHE A 81 6.09 7.07 -1.89
C PHE A 81 7.32 7.59 -2.63
N ASP A 82 7.19 7.77 -3.94
CA ASP A 82 8.20 8.47 -4.73
C ASP A 82 8.41 9.89 -4.17
N ALA A 83 9.59 10.45 -4.41
CA ALA A 83 10.02 11.70 -3.78
C ALA A 83 9.81 12.94 -4.65
N ASN A 84 9.06 12.82 -5.74
CA ASN A 84 9.00 13.88 -6.78
C ASN A 84 7.60 14.37 -7.10
N ALA A 85 6.61 14.07 -6.29
CA ALA A 85 5.27 14.61 -6.46
C ALA A 85 5.24 16.10 -6.14
N THR A 86 4.37 16.83 -6.83
CA THR A 86 4.10 18.26 -6.61
C THR A 86 2.65 18.43 -6.17
N GLY A 87 2.33 19.63 -5.67
CA GLY A 87 0.95 19.96 -5.29
C GLY A 87 0.48 19.21 -4.06
N SER A 88 -0.76 18.77 -4.08
CA SER A 88 -1.43 18.20 -2.89
C SER A 88 -0.80 16.90 -2.39
N LEU A 89 -0.11 16.16 -3.24
CA LEU A 89 0.54 14.91 -2.87
C LEU A 89 2.01 15.08 -2.45
N ALA A 90 2.58 16.28 -2.58
CA ALA A 90 3.95 16.55 -2.15
C ALA A 90 4.22 16.23 -0.67
N PRO A 91 3.27 16.42 0.27
CA PRO A 91 3.51 16.05 1.67
C PRO A 91 3.82 14.57 1.90
N PHE A 92 3.50 13.70 0.96
CA PHE A 92 3.78 12.27 1.05
C PHE A 92 5.13 11.85 0.46
N ASN A 93 5.86 12.76 -0.17
CA ASN A 93 7.12 12.45 -0.83
C ASN A 93 8.11 11.75 0.10
N GLY A 94 8.61 10.59 -0.35
CA GLY A 94 9.57 9.79 0.39
C GLY A 94 9.03 9.11 1.65
N MET A 95 7.72 9.22 1.90
CA MET A 95 7.11 8.65 3.10
C MET A 95 7.15 7.13 3.06
N LEU A 96 7.65 6.53 4.12
CA LEU A 96 7.57 5.09 4.36
C LEU A 96 6.28 4.79 5.13
N VAL A 97 5.51 3.84 4.63
CA VAL A 97 4.25 3.41 5.25
C VAL A 97 4.26 1.91 5.49
N VAL A 98 3.55 1.52 6.52
CA VAL A 98 3.35 0.11 6.90
C VAL A 98 1.88 -0.11 7.19
N GLY A 99 1.41 -1.32 6.97
CA GLY A 99 -0.01 -1.56 7.24
C GLY A 99 -0.47 -2.99 7.02
N ILE A 100 -1.77 -3.10 6.84
CA ILE A 100 -2.48 -4.37 6.78
C ILE A 100 -3.25 -4.45 5.47
N HIS A 101 -3.14 -5.61 4.83
CA HIS A 101 -3.90 -6.02 3.67
C HIS A 101 -4.91 -7.08 4.11
N GLU A 102 -6.18 -6.90 3.79
CA GLU A 102 -7.25 -7.86 4.08
C GLU A 102 -8.05 -8.14 2.82
N GLU A 103 -8.26 -9.41 2.53
CA GLU A 103 -9.11 -9.88 1.42
C GLU A 103 -10.27 -10.69 1.96
N ASP A 104 -11.47 -10.36 1.52
CA ASP A 104 -12.68 -11.09 1.84
C ASP A 104 -13.35 -11.58 0.55
N PRO A 105 -13.22 -12.87 0.20
CA PRO A 105 -13.82 -13.39 -1.03
C PRO A 105 -15.35 -13.43 -0.97
N SER A 106 -15.95 -13.46 0.22
CA SER A 106 -17.42 -13.46 0.35
C SER A 106 -18.03 -12.13 -0.09
N THR A 107 -17.33 -11.03 0.10
CA THR A 107 -17.74 -9.69 -0.35
C THR A 107 -16.99 -9.22 -1.58
N GLN A 108 -16.00 -9.98 -2.03
CA GLN A 108 -15.11 -9.63 -3.15
C GLN A 108 -14.40 -8.29 -2.91
N THR A 109 -13.99 -8.05 -1.67
CA THR A 109 -13.31 -6.82 -1.29
C THR A 109 -11.87 -7.06 -0.89
N VAL A 110 -11.02 -6.09 -1.23
CA VAL A 110 -9.65 -5.98 -0.74
C VAL A 110 -9.55 -4.63 -0.05
N THR A 111 -9.12 -4.64 1.20
CA THR A 111 -8.94 -3.41 1.99
C THR A 111 -7.49 -3.32 2.44
N ILE A 112 -6.90 -2.17 2.22
CA ILE A 112 -5.53 -1.89 2.64
C ILE A 112 -5.57 -0.64 3.52
N ARG A 113 -4.99 -0.75 4.72
CA ARG A 113 -4.85 0.37 5.66
C ARG A 113 -3.38 0.57 5.94
N LEU A 114 -2.91 1.79 5.71
CA LEU A 114 -1.50 2.15 5.83
C LEU A 114 -1.34 3.29 6.82
N TRP A 115 -0.26 3.23 7.57
CA TRP A 115 0.17 4.26 8.51
C TRP A 115 1.59 4.70 8.20
N GLN A 116 1.86 5.96 8.41
CA GLN A 116 3.23 6.46 8.29
C GLN A 116 4.13 5.78 9.31
N TRP A 117 5.27 5.27 8.84
CA TRP A 117 6.33 4.83 9.71
C TRP A 117 7.07 6.05 10.23
N GLN A 118 6.88 6.36 11.51
CA GLN A 118 7.52 7.50 12.14
C GLN A 118 8.68 7.01 12.98
N GLY A 119 9.86 7.32 12.51
CA GLY A 119 11.09 7.25 13.23
C GLY A 119 11.26 5.98 14.06
N GLY A 120 12.15 5.25 13.76
CA GLY A 120 12.57 4.12 14.54
C GLY A 120 13.76 4.48 15.40
N ILE A 121 14.42 3.46 15.82
CA ILE A 121 15.72 3.56 16.45
C ILE A 121 16.69 4.09 15.39
N PRO A 122 17.45 5.16 15.67
CA PRO A 122 18.46 5.63 14.74
C PRO A 122 19.44 4.52 14.38
N LEU A 123 19.82 4.46 13.11
CA LEU A 123 20.83 3.51 12.68
C LEU A 123 22.15 3.81 13.40
N PRO A 124 22.90 2.77 13.82
CA PRO A 124 24.21 2.99 14.40
C PRO A 124 25.10 3.75 13.43
N GLN A 125 25.82 4.73 13.94
CA GLN A 125 26.81 5.44 13.14
C GLN A 125 28.09 4.62 13.05
N PRO A 126 28.76 4.61 11.91
CA PRO A 126 30.01 3.87 11.76
C PRO A 126 31.13 4.46 12.63
#